data_931ba516a1785fb85418440073ac93a7
#
_entry.id   931ba516a1785fb85418440073ac93a7
#
_cell.length_a   1.000
_cell.length_b   1.000
_cell.length_c   1.000
_cell.angle_alpha   90.00
_cell.angle_beta   90.00
_cell.angle_gamma   90.00
#
_symmetry.space_group_name_H-M   'P 1'
#
loop_
_entity.id
_entity.type
_entity.pdbx_description
1 polymer ?
#
loop_
_entity_poly.entity_id
_entity_poly.type
_entity_poly.pdbx_seq_one_letter_code
_entity_poly.pdbx_strand_id
1 'polypeptide(L)'
;MGTLAAWYLTRAGHGVTVVRSGASSDLKKQLHRAGNPELALQLPTLAPEAITGPVRHLLVAVKTPYTRSSLSPLLPWINEETQVLRLQNGLGALDELLPSGQVVEAVSTSAVKGQHPDHEIIAENTTWMGGNGPQPDWFASLTPHWPDLQWCDDIREPQWKKLVANAVINPLTALHDVPNGHIVSDPALRDAATRLCQEADRVLQALNPDWPGHSLDNVLAVAQATAGNTSSMRADRQRGAPTEIDAINGWLVTQANRLGIAVPAHLAIIASLTRGQ
;
A
#
# COMPACT_ATOMS: atom_id res chain seq x y z
N MET A 1 -8.38 1.02 1.72
CA MET A 1 -8.02 1.79 0.52
C MET A 1 -8.77 1.32 -0.72
N GLY A 2 -8.84 0.04 -1.07
CA GLY A 2 -9.52 -0.42 -2.29
C GLY A 2 -10.98 0.03 -2.41
N THR A 3 -11.75 0.03 -1.32
CA THR A 3 -13.15 0.55 -1.31
C THR A 3 -13.21 2.05 -1.63
N LEU A 4 -12.28 2.85 -1.10
CA LEU A 4 -12.21 4.29 -1.37
C LEU A 4 -11.83 4.56 -2.83
N ALA A 5 -10.85 3.84 -3.35
CA ALA A 5 -10.48 3.93 -4.78
C ALA A 5 -11.64 3.54 -5.70
N ALA A 6 -12.35 2.45 -5.39
CA ALA A 6 -13.54 2.04 -6.15
C ALA A 6 -14.63 3.12 -6.12
N TRP A 7 -14.81 3.82 -5.00
CA TRP A 7 -15.71 4.95 -4.88
C TRP A 7 -15.32 6.10 -5.83
N TYR A 8 -14.04 6.49 -5.84
CA TYR A 8 -13.58 7.56 -6.73
C TYR A 8 -13.72 7.19 -8.21
N LEU A 9 -13.35 5.96 -8.57
CA LEU A 9 -13.49 5.44 -9.93
C LEU A 9 -14.96 5.47 -10.39
N THR A 10 -15.87 5.00 -9.55
CA THR A 10 -17.30 5.02 -9.86
C THR A 10 -17.82 6.44 -10.04
N ARG A 11 -17.39 7.38 -9.20
CA ARG A 11 -17.75 8.80 -9.34
C ARG A 11 -17.21 9.45 -10.60
N ALA A 12 -16.06 8.99 -11.06
CA ALA A 12 -15.46 9.42 -12.33
C ALA A 12 -16.13 8.79 -13.56
N GLY A 13 -17.21 8.01 -13.37
CA GLY A 13 -17.95 7.36 -14.44
C GLY A 13 -17.38 6.03 -14.92
N HIS A 14 -16.37 5.46 -14.23
CA HIS A 14 -15.83 4.15 -14.58
C HIS A 14 -16.68 3.02 -14.01
N GLY A 15 -16.97 2.01 -14.84
CA GLY A 15 -17.55 0.76 -14.36
C GLY A 15 -16.53 -0.04 -13.54
N VAL A 16 -16.86 -0.33 -12.28
CA VAL A 16 -15.98 -1.09 -11.39
C VAL A 16 -16.61 -2.43 -11.07
N THR A 17 -15.94 -3.53 -11.39
CA THR A 17 -16.33 -4.90 -11.03
C THR A 17 -15.32 -5.50 -10.08
N VAL A 18 -15.78 -6.07 -8.98
CA VAL A 18 -14.88 -6.75 -8.01
C VAL A 18 -14.76 -8.22 -8.37
N VAL A 19 -13.53 -8.63 -8.68
CA VAL A 19 -13.24 -10.06 -8.91
C VAL A 19 -12.92 -10.72 -7.57
N ARG A 20 -13.69 -11.77 -7.23
CA ARG A 20 -13.48 -12.55 -6.00
C ARG A 20 -13.99 -13.96 -6.14
N SER A 21 -13.36 -14.91 -5.48
CA SER A 21 -13.85 -16.29 -5.37
C SER A 21 -15.22 -16.34 -4.69
N GLY A 22 -16.09 -17.24 -5.17
CA GLY A 22 -17.43 -17.41 -4.62
C GLY A 22 -18.37 -16.22 -4.80
N ALA A 23 -18.14 -15.39 -5.83
CA ALA A 23 -19.00 -14.27 -6.16
C ALA A 23 -20.41 -14.76 -6.53
N SER A 24 -21.41 -14.38 -5.75
CA SER A 24 -22.83 -14.76 -5.97
C SER A 24 -23.79 -13.58 -5.93
N SER A 25 -23.32 -12.42 -5.51
CA SER A 25 -24.11 -11.18 -5.39
C SER A 25 -23.20 -9.97 -5.39
N ASP A 26 -23.75 -8.81 -5.69
CA ASP A 26 -23.04 -7.54 -5.64
C ASP A 26 -22.43 -7.30 -4.26
N LEU A 27 -21.26 -6.68 -4.26
CA LEU A 27 -20.56 -6.29 -3.04
C LEU A 27 -21.12 -4.94 -2.57
N LYS A 28 -21.80 -4.93 -1.44
CA LYS A 28 -22.27 -3.71 -0.79
C LYS A 28 -21.23 -3.22 0.20
N LYS A 29 -20.89 -1.94 0.14
CA LYS A 29 -19.96 -1.26 1.03
C LYS A 29 -20.55 0.06 1.48
N GLN A 30 -20.24 0.46 2.69
CA GLN A 30 -20.58 1.77 3.23
C GLN A 30 -19.30 2.51 3.61
N LEU A 31 -19.20 3.76 3.19
CA LEU A 31 -18.12 4.67 3.52
C LEU A 31 -18.70 5.78 4.38
N HIS A 32 -18.16 5.95 5.58
CA HIS A 32 -18.54 7.00 6.51
C HIS A 32 -17.46 8.08 6.50
N ARG A 33 -17.88 9.32 6.37
CA ARG A 33 -17.02 10.49 6.49
C ARG A 33 -17.57 11.39 7.57
N ALA A 34 -16.76 11.84 8.53
CA ALA A 34 -17.20 12.70 9.60
C ALA A 34 -17.94 13.94 9.06
N GLY A 35 -19.15 14.19 9.57
CA GLY A 35 -19.98 15.34 9.18
C GLY A 35 -20.65 15.25 7.79
N ASN A 36 -20.56 14.13 7.10
CA ASN A 36 -21.16 13.91 5.78
C ASN A 36 -22.14 12.72 5.82
N PRO A 37 -23.13 12.70 4.88
CA PRO A 37 -23.99 11.55 4.74
C PRO A 37 -23.21 10.29 4.36
N GLU A 38 -23.74 9.16 4.75
CA GLU A 38 -23.23 7.84 4.39
C GLU A 38 -23.11 7.66 2.88
N LEU A 39 -21.98 7.13 2.42
CA LEU A 39 -21.73 6.87 1.01
C LEU A 39 -21.90 5.36 0.75
N ALA A 40 -23.04 4.98 0.20
CA ALA A 40 -23.31 3.60 -0.19
C ALA A 40 -22.64 3.29 -1.54
N LEU A 41 -21.92 2.20 -1.60
CA LEU A 41 -21.27 1.68 -2.82
C LEU A 41 -21.74 0.25 -3.06
N GLN A 42 -22.35 0.03 -4.21
CA GLN A 42 -22.75 -1.30 -4.68
C GLN A 42 -21.94 -1.61 -5.94
N LEU A 43 -21.13 -2.66 -5.88
CA LEU A 43 -20.24 -3.06 -6.95
C LEU A 43 -20.63 -4.45 -7.46
N PRO A 44 -20.82 -4.61 -8.77
CA PRO A 44 -20.90 -5.92 -9.39
C PRO A 44 -19.74 -6.79 -8.97
N THR A 45 -19.99 -8.08 -8.77
CA THR A 45 -18.94 -9.04 -8.49
C THR A 45 -18.88 -10.08 -9.60
N LEU A 46 -17.66 -10.57 -9.85
CA LEU A 46 -17.40 -11.60 -10.84
C LEU A 46 -16.48 -12.67 -10.22
N ALA A 47 -16.81 -13.93 -10.41
CA ALA A 47 -15.90 -15.01 -10.09
C ALA A 47 -14.75 -15.03 -11.12
N PRO A 48 -13.49 -15.33 -10.73
CA PRO A 48 -12.38 -15.39 -11.68
C PRO A 48 -12.67 -16.31 -12.89
N GLU A 49 -13.37 -17.42 -12.66
CA GLU A 49 -13.75 -18.42 -13.68
C GLU A 49 -14.78 -17.88 -14.70
N ALA A 50 -15.45 -16.79 -14.38
CA ALA A 50 -16.44 -16.17 -15.25
C ALA A 50 -15.85 -15.09 -16.17
N ILE A 51 -14.54 -14.84 -16.09
CA ILE A 51 -13.84 -13.93 -17.00
C ILE A 51 -13.67 -14.65 -18.35
N THR A 52 -14.13 -14.00 -19.42
CA THR A 52 -14.16 -14.58 -20.77
C THR A 52 -13.35 -13.83 -21.80
N GLY A 53 -12.61 -12.81 -21.40
CA GLY A 53 -11.81 -11.99 -22.31
C GLY A 53 -10.74 -11.17 -21.63
N PRO A 54 -9.86 -10.50 -22.41
CA PRO A 54 -8.74 -9.72 -21.87
C PRO A 54 -9.19 -8.63 -20.90
N VAL A 55 -8.47 -8.53 -19.79
CA VAL A 55 -8.64 -7.45 -18.80
C VAL A 55 -7.87 -6.22 -19.27
N ARG A 56 -8.56 -5.14 -19.58
CA ARG A 56 -7.93 -3.88 -20.03
C ARG A 56 -7.42 -3.04 -18.87
N HIS A 57 -8.17 -2.96 -17.78
CA HIS A 57 -7.80 -2.17 -16.61
C HIS A 57 -7.94 -3.04 -15.36
N LEU A 58 -6.92 -3.06 -14.54
CA LEU A 58 -6.88 -3.85 -13.30
C LEU A 58 -6.43 -2.98 -12.14
N LEU A 59 -7.29 -2.79 -11.13
CA LEU A 59 -6.91 -2.21 -9.85
C LEU A 59 -6.47 -3.30 -8.88
N VAL A 60 -5.22 -3.29 -8.46
CA VAL A 60 -4.69 -4.17 -7.43
C VAL A 60 -4.62 -3.43 -6.10
N ALA A 61 -5.58 -3.72 -5.22
CA ALA A 61 -5.72 -3.10 -3.90
C ALA A 61 -5.88 -4.14 -2.76
N VAL A 62 -5.63 -5.41 -3.04
CA VAL A 62 -5.54 -6.45 -2.02
C VAL A 62 -4.26 -6.27 -1.20
N LYS A 63 -4.24 -6.73 0.04
CA LYS A 63 -3.00 -6.76 0.82
C LYS A 63 -1.96 -7.68 0.18
N THR A 64 -0.70 -7.31 0.30
CA THR A 64 0.40 -7.98 -0.40
C THR A 64 0.49 -9.50 -0.17
N PRO A 65 0.19 -10.07 1.02
CA PRO A 65 0.17 -11.53 1.20
C PRO A 65 -0.85 -12.27 0.31
N TYR A 66 -1.89 -11.56 -0.14
CA TYR A 66 -2.94 -12.15 -0.98
C TYR A 66 -2.75 -11.88 -2.48
N THR A 67 -1.69 -11.19 -2.88
CA THR A 67 -1.47 -10.77 -4.28
C THR A 67 -1.43 -11.97 -5.22
N ARG A 68 -0.56 -12.93 -4.94
CA ARG A 68 -0.40 -14.12 -5.80
C ARG A 68 -1.70 -14.93 -5.92
N SER A 69 -2.35 -15.22 -4.80
CA SER A 69 -3.61 -15.99 -4.82
C SER A 69 -4.75 -15.28 -5.54
N SER A 70 -4.80 -13.94 -5.43
CA SER A 70 -5.83 -13.12 -6.09
C SER A 70 -5.58 -12.96 -7.59
N LEU A 71 -4.31 -12.86 -8.02
CA LEU A 71 -3.97 -12.61 -9.42
C LEU A 71 -3.76 -13.86 -10.26
N SER A 72 -3.31 -14.98 -9.67
CA SER A 72 -3.05 -16.21 -10.42
C SER A 72 -4.21 -16.63 -11.33
N PRO A 73 -5.48 -16.56 -10.92
CA PRO A 73 -6.59 -16.90 -11.81
C PRO A 73 -6.83 -15.90 -12.94
N LEU A 74 -6.28 -14.67 -12.81
CA LEU A 74 -6.44 -13.60 -13.78
C LEU A 74 -5.34 -13.55 -14.83
N LEU A 75 -4.17 -14.16 -14.54
CA LEU A 75 -3.00 -14.11 -15.40
C LEU A 75 -3.28 -14.51 -16.87
N PRO A 76 -4.12 -15.50 -17.18
CA PRO A 76 -4.45 -15.83 -18.57
C PRO A 76 -5.16 -14.71 -19.34
N TRP A 77 -5.76 -13.75 -18.63
CA TRP A 77 -6.52 -12.64 -19.18
C TRP A 77 -5.77 -11.31 -19.16
N ILE A 78 -4.55 -11.30 -18.62
CA ILE A 78 -3.64 -10.15 -18.57
C ILE A 78 -2.66 -10.25 -19.73
N ASN A 79 -2.56 -9.20 -20.51
CA ASN A 79 -1.65 -9.11 -21.66
C ASN A 79 -0.95 -7.75 -21.67
N GLU A 80 -0.22 -7.46 -22.76
CA GLU A 80 0.53 -6.21 -22.92
C GLU A 80 -0.36 -4.95 -22.98
N GLU A 81 -1.64 -5.09 -23.29
CA GLU A 81 -2.60 -3.98 -23.30
C GLU A 81 -3.23 -3.71 -21.94
N THR A 82 -3.02 -4.60 -20.97
CA THR A 82 -3.60 -4.46 -19.62
C THR A 82 -2.89 -3.34 -18.86
N GLN A 83 -3.61 -2.31 -18.48
CA GLN A 83 -3.13 -1.26 -17.60
C GLN A 83 -3.44 -1.64 -16.14
N VAL A 84 -2.42 -1.68 -15.31
CA VAL A 84 -2.53 -2.06 -13.91
C VAL A 84 -2.32 -0.84 -13.02
N LEU A 85 -3.31 -0.51 -12.19
CA LEU A 85 -3.16 0.47 -11.12
C LEU A 85 -2.88 -0.28 -9.82
N ARG A 86 -1.68 -0.15 -9.27
CA ARG A 86 -1.31 -0.76 -8.00
C ARG A 86 -1.49 0.21 -6.84
N LEU A 87 -2.35 -0.13 -5.90
CA LEU A 87 -2.62 0.64 -4.67
C LEU A 87 -2.34 -0.24 -3.43
N GLN A 88 -1.17 -0.78 -3.34
CA GLN A 88 -0.72 -1.63 -2.23
C GLN A 88 0.37 -0.94 -1.42
N ASN A 89 0.47 -1.26 -0.13
CA ASN A 89 1.66 -0.92 0.65
C ASN A 89 2.76 -1.95 0.33
N GLY A 90 4.01 -1.53 0.50
CA GLY A 90 5.16 -2.38 0.16
C GLY A 90 5.39 -2.50 -1.33
N LEU A 91 6.44 -3.19 -1.72
CA LEU A 91 6.95 -3.31 -3.08
C LEU A 91 7.24 -4.77 -3.43
N GLY A 92 7.42 -5.06 -4.71
CA GLY A 92 7.87 -6.36 -5.19
C GLY A 92 6.78 -7.43 -5.37
N ALA A 93 5.60 -7.27 -4.79
CA ALA A 93 4.56 -8.31 -4.81
C ALA A 93 3.99 -8.61 -6.21
N LEU A 94 4.15 -7.69 -7.17
CA LEU A 94 3.71 -7.86 -8.55
C LEU A 94 4.84 -8.21 -9.51
N ASP A 95 6.09 -7.98 -9.14
CA ASP A 95 7.24 -8.02 -10.06
C ASP A 95 7.44 -9.37 -10.75
N GLU A 96 7.05 -10.47 -10.06
CA GLU A 96 7.12 -11.83 -10.60
C GLU A 96 5.84 -12.25 -11.34
N LEU A 97 4.77 -11.48 -11.24
CA LEU A 97 3.45 -11.87 -11.75
C LEU A 97 3.05 -11.14 -13.01
N LEU A 98 3.53 -9.91 -13.16
CA LEU A 98 3.13 -9.04 -14.26
C LEU A 98 4.35 -8.54 -15.04
N PRO A 99 4.26 -8.40 -16.37
CA PRO A 99 5.30 -7.78 -17.16
C PRO A 99 5.56 -6.34 -16.67
N SER A 100 6.82 -5.97 -16.57
CA SER A 100 7.23 -4.61 -16.25
C SER A 100 6.83 -3.67 -17.39
N GLY A 101 6.13 -2.60 -17.12
CA GLY A 101 5.88 -1.52 -18.09
C GLY A 101 4.45 -1.01 -18.14
N GLN A 102 3.52 -1.71 -17.50
CA GLN A 102 2.10 -1.34 -17.52
C GLN A 102 1.53 -1.03 -16.13
N VAL A 103 2.40 -1.00 -15.13
CA VAL A 103 1.98 -0.72 -13.76
C VAL A 103 2.09 0.76 -13.48
N VAL A 104 0.93 1.38 -13.27
CA VAL A 104 0.83 2.69 -12.63
C VAL A 104 0.81 2.46 -11.12
N GLU A 105 1.80 2.98 -10.46
CA GLU A 105 1.90 2.96 -9.02
C GLU A 105 1.01 4.04 -8.40
N ALA A 106 0.29 3.72 -7.35
CA ALA A 106 -0.43 4.71 -6.56
C ALA A 106 0.03 4.70 -5.10
N VAL A 107 0.53 5.83 -4.66
CA VAL A 107 0.99 6.07 -3.29
C VAL A 107 0.04 7.05 -2.63
N SER A 108 -0.74 6.60 -1.66
CA SER A 108 -1.72 7.44 -0.98
C SER A 108 -1.37 7.61 0.50
N THR A 109 -1.49 8.82 1.01
CA THR A 109 -1.44 9.12 2.45
C THR A 109 -2.84 9.19 3.08
N SER A 110 -3.88 8.96 2.30
CA SER A 110 -5.25 8.80 2.80
C SER A 110 -5.37 7.57 3.69
N ALA A 111 -6.30 7.61 4.64
CA ALA A 111 -6.50 6.55 5.61
C ALA A 111 -7.98 6.15 5.70
N VAL A 112 -8.23 4.85 5.62
CA VAL A 112 -9.54 4.25 5.81
C VAL A 112 -9.41 3.13 6.84
N LYS A 113 -10.28 3.10 7.83
CA LYS A 113 -10.39 2.01 8.81
C LYS A 113 -11.74 1.30 8.71
N GLY A 114 -11.90 0.19 9.39
CA GLY A 114 -13.14 -0.59 9.44
C GLY A 114 -13.04 -1.91 8.68
N GLN A 115 -14.14 -2.63 8.72
CA GLN A 115 -14.30 -3.94 8.09
C GLN A 115 -15.59 -3.97 7.26
N HIS A 116 -15.66 -4.94 6.36
CA HIS A 116 -16.87 -5.14 5.57
C HIS A 116 -18.13 -5.30 6.47
N PRO A 117 -19.24 -4.62 6.17
CA PRO A 117 -19.43 -3.70 5.05
C PRO A 117 -18.96 -2.26 5.32
N ASP A 118 -18.68 -1.89 6.57
CA ASP A 118 -18.55 -0.51 7.05
C ASP A 118 -17.09 -0.05 7.08
N HIS A 119 -16.83 1.09 6.48
CA HIS A 119 -15.51 1.70 6.43
C HIS A 119 -15.61 3.19 6.76
N GLU A 120 -14.74 3.66 7.63
CA GLU A 120 -14.62 5.07 7.97
C GLU A 120 -13.41 5.68 7.27
N ILE A 121 -13.65 6.78 6.56
CA ILE A 121 -12.60 7.60 5.97
C ILE A 121 -12.02 8.48 7.08
N ILE A 122 -10.81 8.17 7.51
CA ILE A 122 -10.12 8.90 8.58
C ILE A 122 -9.48 10.17 8.04
N ALA A 123 -8.89 10.07 6.84
CA ALA A 123 -8.26 11.18 6.14
C ALA A 123 -8.29 10.96 4.64
N GLU A 124 -8.51 12.04 3.90
CA GLU A 124 -8.33 12.11 2.45
C GLU A 124 -7.21 13.11 2.19
N ASN A 125 -6.06 12.57 1.90
CA ASN A 125 -4.83 13.32 1.64
C ASN A 125 -4.32 12.99 0.24
N THR A 126 -3.17 13.54 -0.09
CA THR A 126 -2.54 13.37 -1.40
C THR A 126 -2.40 11.90 -1.80
N THR A 127 -2.74 11.65 -3.05
CA THR A 127 -2.42 10.40 -3.76
C THR A 127 -1.57 10.75 -4.97
N TRP A 128 -0.35 10.23 -5.01
CA TRP A 128 0.50 10.28 -6.19
C TRP A 128 0.28 9.05 -7.04
N MET A 129 0.17 9.25 -8.34
CA MET A 129 0.20 8.17 -9.33
C MET A 129 1.34 8.43 -10.30
N GLY A 130 2.01 7.36 -10.72
CA GLY A 130 3.12 7.45 -11.66
C GLY A 130 3.62 6.07 -12.04
N GLY A 131 4.58 6.01 -12.95
CA GLY A 131 5.14 4.74 -13.43
C GLY A 131 6.20 4.95 -14.48
N ASN A 132 6.62 3.87 -15.14
CA ASN A 132 7.65 3.91 -16.19
C ASN A 132 7.12 4.36 -17.56
N GLY A 133 5.82 4.64 -17.68
CA GLY A 133 5.15 5.06 -18.90
C GLY A 133 4.56 6.47 -18.79
N PRO A 134 3.99 6.96 -19.92
CA PRO A 134 3.28 8.24 -19.92
C PRO A 134 2.04 8.18 -19.03
N GLN A 135 1.56 9.35 -18.65
CA GLN A 135 0.29 9.49 -17.95
C GLN A 135 -0.85 8.88 -18.81
N PRO A 136 -1.62 7.93 -18.27
CA PRO A 136 -2.72 7.34 -19.00
C PRO A 136 -3.87 8.33 -19.21
N ASP A 137 -4.60 8.18 -20.31
CA ASP A 137 -5.74 9.05 -20.66
C ASP A 137 -6.84 9.07 -19.58
N TRP A 138 -7.06 7.94 -18.89
CA TRP A 138 -8.06 7.85 -17.81
C TRP A 138 -7.70 8.68 -16.57
N PHE A 139 -6.44 9.08 -16.39
CA PHE A 139 -6.02 9.86 -15.21
C PHE A 139 -6.76 11.19 -15.11
N ALA A 140 -6.92 11.91 -16.23
CA ALA A 140 -7.60 13.19 -16.26
C ALA A 140 -9.06 13.10 -15.78
N SER A 141 -9.74 11.98 -16.04
CA SER A 141 -11.12 11.75 -15.58
C SER A 141 -11.23 11.57 -14.07
N LEU A 142 -10.16 11.13 -13.39
CA LEU A 142 -10.14 10.90 -11.95
C LEU A 142 -9.93 12.20 -11.16
N THR A 143 -9.18 13.14 -11.68
CA THR A 143 -8.75 14.36 -10.98
C THR A 143 -9.91 15.15 -10.33
N PRO A 144 -11.09 15.32 -10.95
CA PRO A 144 -12.22 16.02 -10.32
C PRO A 144 -12.88 15.24 -9.18
N HIS A 145 -12.63 13.94 -9.08
CA HIS A 145 -13.34 13.01 -8.20
C HIS A 145 -12.46 12.38 -7.12
N TRP A 146 -11.14 12.43 -7.29
CA TRP A 146 -10.16 11.90 -6.34
C TRP A 146 -9.41 13.07 -5.68
N PRO A 147 -9.70 13.37 -4.42
CA PRO A 147 -9.08 14.51 -3.73
C PRO A 147 -7.56 14.48 -3.77
N ASP A 148 -6.97 15.64 -4.10
CA ASP A 148 -5.52 15.84 -4.16
C ASP A 148 -4.77 14.72 -4.92
N LEU A 149 -5.32 14.33 -6.08
CA LEU A 149 -4.68 13.37 -6.97
C LEU A 149 -3.63 14.09 -7.83
N GLN A 150 -2.41 13.57 -7.80
CA GLN A 150 -1.27 14.16 -8.52
C GLN A 150 -0.59 13.10 -9.39
N TRP A 151 -0.21 13.50 -10.61
CA TRP A 151 0.71 12.70 -11.41
C TRP A 151 2.15 13.03 -11.04
N CYS A 152 2.99 12.02 -10.93
CA CYS A 152 4.39 12.13 -10.55
C CYS A 152 5.26 11.38 -11.57
N ASP A 153 6.12 12.09 -12.27
CA ASP A 153 7.01 11.48 -13.27
C ASP A 153 8.05 10.55 -12.62
N ASP A 154 8.48 10.88 -11.41
CA ASP A 154 9.28 9.99 -10.57
C ASP A 154 8.50 9.59 -9.30
N ILE A 155 7.73 8.53 -9.40
CA ILE A 155 6.93 8.00 -8.29
C ILE A 155 7.79 7.41 -7.16
N ARG A 156 9.10 7.15 -7.40
CA ARG A 156 9.98 6.54 -6.41
C ARG A 156 10.11 7.40 -5.15
N GLU A 157 10.14 8.71 -5.30
CA GLU A 157 10.32 9.60 -4.14
C GLU A 157 9.17 9.47 -3.13
N PRO A 158 7.89 9.74 -3.46
CA PRO A 158 6.79 9.54 -2.52
C PRO A 158 6.63 8.07 -2.09
N GLN A 159 6.92 7.12 -2.99
CA GLN A 159 6.83 5.70 -2.71
C GLN A 159 7.85 5.26 -1.65
N TRP A 160 9.10 5.67 -1.77
CA TRP A 160 10.16 5.32 -0.82
C TRP A 160 10.04 6.06 0.50
N LYS A 161 9.61 7.33 0.49
CA LYS A 161 9.28 8.06 1.73
C LYS A 161 8.22 7.30 2.54
N LYS A 162 7.16 6.85 1.88
CA LYS A 162 6.11 6.05 2.53
C LYS A 162 6.60 4.66 2.92
N LEU A 163 7.40 4.01 2.07
CA LEU A 163 8.00 2.70 2.36
C LEU A 163 8.81 2.75 3.65
N VAL A 164 9.72 3.73 3.80
CA VAL A 164 10.57 3.84 5.00
C VAL A 164 9.72 4.13 6.24
N ALA A 165 8.75 5.04 6.15
CA ALA A 165 7.84 5.30 7.27
C ALA A 165 7.11 4.01 7.71
N ASN A 166 6.60 3.23 6.75
CA ASN A 166 5.95 1.96 7.03
C ASN A 166 6.94 0.89 7.55
N ALA A 167 8.16 0.83 7.01
CA ALA A 167 9.18 -0.14 7.41
C ALA A 167 9.70 0.09 8.84
N VAL A 168 9.47 1.27 9.40
CA VAL A 168 9.88 1.64 10.75
C VAL A 168 8.71 1.63 11.72
N ILE A 169 7.67 2.43 11.44
CA ILE A 169 6.54 2.62 12.36
C ILE A 169 5.74 1.33 12.50
N ASN A 170 5.38 0.68 11.39
CA ASN A 170 4.46 -0.44 11.44
C ASN A 170 5.01 -1.65 12.21
N PRO A 171 6.24 -2.14 11.94
CA PRO A 171 6.75 -3.31 12.66
C PRO A 171 7.08 -3.01 14.12
N LEU A 172 7.61 -1.84 14.46
CA LEU A 172 7.92 -1.47 15.84
C LEU A 172 6.64 -1.38 16.67
N THR A 173 5.61 -0.69 16.17
CA THR A 173 4.33 -0.58 16.89
C THR A 173 3.58 -1.91 16.96
N ALA A 174 3.70 -2.77 15.95
CA ALA A 174 3.14 -4.11 15.97
C ALA A 174 3.86 -5.04 16.96
N LEU A 175 5.19 -4.97 17.05
CA LEU A 175 5.97 -5.80 17.95
C LEU A 175 5.71 -5.47 19.41
N HIS A 176 5.64 -4.18 19.74
CA HIS A 176 5.48 -3.68 21.11
C HIS A 176 4.03 -3.41 21.51
N ASP A 177 3.09 -3.60 20.60
CA ASP A 177 1.65 -3.34 20.77
C ASP A 177 1.33 -1.92 21.28
N VAL A 178 1.97 -0.91 20.71
CA VAL A 178 1.85 0.50 21.12
C VAL A 178 1.33 1.39 19.97
N PRO A 179 0.69 2.54 20.28
CA PRO A 179 0.36 3.56 19.29
C PRO A 179 1.61 4.17 18.61
N ASN A 180 1.40 4.82 17.45
CA ASN A 180 2.50 5.36 16.65
C ASN A 180 3.37 6.37 17.40
N GLY A 181 2.78 7.20 18.27
CA GLY A 181 3.51 8.22 19.04
C GLY A 181 4.61 7.69 19.96
N HIS A 182 4.55 6.41 20.34
CA HIS A 182 5.60 5.78 21.14
C HIS A 182 6.95 5.73 20.43
N ILE A 183 6.98 5.76 19.11
CA ILE A 183 8.24 5.89 18.34
C ILE A 183 8.99 7.18 18.69
N VAL A 184 8.25 8.23 19.05
CA VAL A 184 8.85 9.54 19.42
C VAL A 184 9.15 9.61 20.90
N SER A 185 8.25 9.12 21.76
CA SER A 185 8.31 9.30 23.21
C SER A 185 9.13 8.25 23.95
N ASP A 186 9.32 7.06 23.38
CA ASP A 186 10.11 5.97 23.98
C ASP A 186 11.55 6.00 23.41
N PRO A 187 12.58 6.23 24.22
CA PRO A 187 13.95 6.28 23.76
C PRO A 187 14.43 4.97 23.09
N ALA A 188 14.00 3.82 23.56
CA ALA A 188 14.41 2.53 22.98
C ALA A 188 13.79 2.33 21.60
N LEU A 189 12.51 2.70 21.43
CA LEU A 189 11.85 2.66 20.12
C LEU A 189 12.44 3.68 19.15
N ARG A 190 12.80 4.87 19.63
CA ARG A 190 13.46 5.89 18.82
C ARG A 190 14.84 5.42 18.33
N ASP A 191 15.61 4.76 19.18
CA ASP A 191 16.91 4.18 18.81
C ASP A 191 16.73 3.06 17.77
N ALA A 192 15.74 2.21 17.94
CA ALA A 192 15.41 1.17 16.97
C ALA A 192 14.98 1.78 15.62
N ALA A 193 14.14 2.82 15.65
CA ALA A 193 13.72 3.56 14.45
C ALA A 193 14.94 4.20 13.75
N THR A 194 15.88 4.76 14.50
CA THR A 194 17.10 5.36 13.94
C THR A 194 17.91 4.32 13.16
N ARG A 195 18.13 3.12 13.72
CA ARG A 195 18.86 2.04 13.05
C ARG A 195 18.15 1.59 11.76
N LEU A 196 16.84 1.38 11.83
CA LEU A 196 16.04 0.98 10.66
C LEU A 196 16.10 2.04 9.54
N CYS A 197 15.96 3.34 9.89
CA CYS A 197 16.09 4.42 8.91
C CYS A 197 17.48 4.45 8.27
N GLN A 198 18.55 4.35 9.05
CA GLN A 198 19.92 4.36 8.54
C GLN A 198 20.20 3.20 7.58
N GLU A 199 19.67 2.01 7.87
CA GLU A 199 19.79 0.85 6.97
C GLU A 199 19.00 1.07 5.69
N ALA A 200 17.74 1.53 5.79
CA ALA A 200 16.91 1.84 4.63
C ALA A 200 17.55 2.92 3.75
N ASP A 201 18.06 4.01 4.34
CA ASP A 201 18.69 5.10 3.59
C ASP A 201 19.92 4.62 2.82
N ARG A 202 20.78 3.77 3.41
CA ARG A 202 21.92 3.19 2.69
C ARG A 202 21.50 2.37 1.47
N VAL A 203 20.42 1.58 1.61
CA VAL A 203 19.90 0.76 0.50
C VAL A 203 19.33 1.66 -0.60
N LEU A 204 18.52 2.65 -0.23
CA LEU A 204 17.86 3.53 -1.18
C LEU A 204 18.85 4.45 -1.91
N GLN A 205 19.89 4.95 -1.21
CA GLN A 205 20.98 5.73 -1.83
C GLN A 205 21.80 4.90 -2.82
N ALA A 206 22.00 3.62 -2.53
CA ALA A 206 22.67 2.73 -3.49
C ALA A 206 21.82 2.39 -4.71
N LEU A 207 20.49 2.42 -4.58
CA LEU A 207 19.55 2.26 -5.71
C LEU A 207 19.37 3.55 -6.51
N ASN A 208 19.40 4.70 -5.85
CA ASN A 208 19.30 6.02 -6.46
C ASN A 208 20.17 7.01 -5.68
N PRO A 209 21.31 7.48 -6.24
CA PRO A 209 22.18 8.44 -5.58
C PRO A 209 21.52 9.77 -5.22
N ASP A 210 20.41 10.13 -5.88
CA ASP A 210 19.64 11.35 -5.59
C ASP A 210 18.73 11.19 -4.35
N TRP A 211 18.64 10.00 -3.76
CA TRP A 211 17.91 9.81 -2.51
C TRP A 211 18.56 10.62 -1.38
N PRO A 212 17.82 11.57 -0.76
CA PRO A 212 18.43 12.51 0.19
C PRO A 212 18.94 11.85 1.47
N GLY A 213 18.43 10.66 1.82
CA GLY A 213 18.63 10.09 3.15
C GLY A 213 17.88 10.89 4.22
N HIS A 214 18.36 10.77 5.47
CA HIS A 214 17.76 11.47 6.63
C HIS A 214 16.27 11.15 6.86
N SER A 215 15.88 9.93 6.51
CA SER A 215 14.49 9.46 6.63
C SER A 215 13.93 9.53 8.04
N LEU A 216 14.79 9.53 9.06
CA LEU A 216 14.37 9.57 10.47
C LEU A 216 13.48 10.78 10.78
N ASP A 217 13.83 11.98 10.28
CA ASP A 217 13.04 13.18 10.55
C ASP A 217 11.62 13.06 10.01
N ASN A 218 11.47 12.54 8.78
CA ASN A 218 10.16 12.27 8.19
C ASN A 218 9.40 11.19 8.98
N VAL A 219 10.06 10.11 9.38
CA VAL A 219 9.46 9.03 10.17
C VAL A 219 8.94 9.53 11.50
N LEU A 220 9.74 10.34 12.22
CA LEU A 220 9.34 10.93 13.50
C LEU A 220 8.18 11.92 13.32
N ALA A 221 8.21 12.73 12.25
CA ALA A 221 7.11 13.66 11.93
C ALA A 221 5.80 12.91 11.66
N VAL A 222 5.84 11.81 10.87
CA VAL A 222 4.68 10.96 10.61
C VAL A 222 4.18 10.29 11.89
N ALA A 223 5.09 9.73 12.71
CA ALA A 223 4.73 9.10 13.98
C ALA A 223 4.06 10.10 14.95
N GLN A 224 4.57 11.34 15.00
CA GLN A 224 3.98 12.40 15.83
C GLN A 224 2.63 12.86 15.30
N ALA A 225 2.49 13.09 13.99
CA ALA A 225 1.22 13.50 13.37
C ALA A 225 0.10 12.45 13.53
N THR A 226 0.50 11.19 13.70
CA THR A 226 -0.42 10.05 13.88
C THR A 226 -0.30 9.41 15.26
N ALA A 227 0.11 10.18 16.28
CA ALA A 227 0.53 9.65 17.58
C ALA A 227 -0.50 8.72 18.26
N GLY A 228 -1.77 9.06 18.17
CA GLY A 228 -2.88 8.25 18.73
C GLY A 228 -3.33 7.08 17.84
N ASN A 229 -2.80 6.97 16.62
CA ASN A 229 -3.27 5.97 15.68
C ASN A 229 -2.64 4.59 15.95
N THR A 230 -3.39 3.56 15.57
CA THR A 230 -2.89 2.19 15.45
C THR A 230 -2.38 1.98 14.03
N SER A 231 -1.14 1.53 13.87
CA SER A 231 -0.60 1.19 12.55
C SER A 231 -1.36 0.01 11.92
N SER A 232 -1.34 -0.08 10.59
CA SER A 232 -2.01 -1.18 9.87
C SER A 232 -1.47 -2.55 10.29
N MET A 233 -0.16 -2.68 10.46
CA MET A 233 0.49 -3.95 10.85
C MET A 233 0.16 -4.33 12.30
N ARG A 234 0.09 -3.36 13.22
CA ARG A 234 -0.41 -3.59 14.59
C ARG A 234 -1.84 -4.10 14.57
N ALA A 235 -2.71 -3.44 13.82
CA ALA A 235 -4.10 -3.85 13.68
C ALA A 235 -4.25 -5.24 13.04
N ASP A 236 -3.38 -5.61 12.09
CA ASP A 236 -3.38 -6.95 11.50
C ASP A 236 -2.98 -8.00 12.54
N ARG A 237 -1.91 -7.75 13.28
CA ARG A 237 -1.45 -8.66 14.33
C ARG A 237 -2.49 -8.87 15.42
N GLN A 238 -3.16 -7.80 15.86
CA GLN A 238 -4.24 -7.88 16.85
C GLN A 238 -5.42 -8.73 16.38
N ARG A 239 -5.62 -8.86 15.06
CA ARG A 239 -6.66 -9.69 14.45
C ARG A 239 -6.19 -11.08 14.05
N GLY A 240 -4.93 -11.41 14.27
CA GLY A 240 -4.34 -12.65 13.77
C GLY A 240 -4.28 -12.73 12.24
N ALA A 241 -4.29 -11.58 11.55
CA ALA A 241 -4.23 -11.52 10.10
C ALA A 241 -2.77 -11.44 9.61
N PRO A 242 -2.46 -11.97 8.41
CA PRO A 242 -1.15 -11.82 7.80
C PRO A 242 -0.76 -10.34 7.64
N THR A 243 0.48 -10.03 7.99
CA THR A 243 1.05 -8.68 7.85
C THR A 243 1.73 -8.50 6.50
N GLU A 244 2.01 -7.25 6.14
CA GLU A 244 2.73 -6.91 4.90
C GLU A 244 4.26 -6.79 5.12
N ILE A 245 4.81 -7.39 6.18
CA ILE A 245 6.21 -7.26 6.57
C ILE A 245 7.16 -7.66 5.43
N ASP A 246 6.85 -8.72 4.69
CA ASP A 246 7.69 -9.23 3.61
C ASP A 246 7.76 -8.27 2.41
N ALA A 247 6.67 -7.60 2.09
CA ALA A 247 6.63 -6.63 1.00
C ALA A 247 7.15 -5.23 1.42
N ILE A 248 7.28 -4.96 2.70
CA ILE A 248 7.79 -3.71 3.24
C ILE A 248 9.26 -3.87 3.64
N ASN A 249 9.53 -4.48 4.78
CA ASN A 249 10.90 -4.68 5.26
C ASN A 249 11.64 -5.75 4.43
N GLY A 250 10.95 -6.81 4.02
CA GLY A 250 11.51 -7.88 3.19
C GLY A 250 11.94 -7.38 1.81
N TRP A 251 11.24 -6.41 1.22
CA TRP A 251 11.69 -5.76 -0.02
C TRP A 251 13.03 -5.04 0.18
N LEU A 252 13.19 -4.26 1.26
CA LEU A 252 14.46 -3.60 1.59
C LEU A 252 15.59 -4.63 1.77
N VAL A 253 15.32 -5.73 2.47
CA VAL A 253 16.31 -6.83 2.64
C VAL A 253 16.67 -7.45 1.29
N THR A 254 15.70 -7.64 0.39
CA THR A 254 15.95 -8.18 -0.94
C THR A 254 16.86 -7.25 -1.75
N GLN A 255 16.60 -5.93 -1.75
CA GLN A 255 17.47 -4.97 -2.42
C GLN A 255 18.87 -4.91 -1.78
N ALA A 256 18.93 -4.91 -0.45
CA ALA A 256 20.18 -4.92 0.31
C ALA A 256 21.07 -6.14 -0.08
N ASN A 257 20.47 -7.33 -0.16
CA ASN A 257 21.17 -8.55 -0.55
C ASN A 257 21.73 -8.46 -1.97
N ARG A 258 20.95 -7.89 -2.93
CA ARG A 258 21.39 -7.67 -4.32
C ARG A 258 22.59 -6.71 -4.41
N LEU A 259 22.66 -5.77 -3.47
CA LEU A 259 23.69 -4.72 -3.42
C LEU A 259 24.86 -5.06 -2.49
N GLY A 260 24.81 -6.19 -1.77
CA GLY A 260 25.82 -6.55 -0.79
C GLY A 260 25.83 -5.66 0.46
N ILE A 261 24.70 -5.03 0.82
CA ILE A 261 24.55 -4.11 1.96
C ILE A 261 23.99 -4.88 3.15
N ALA A 262 24.65 -4.77 4.32
CA ALA A 262 24.14 -5.37 5.55
C ALA A 262 23.00 -4.54 6.15
N VAL A 263 21.89 -5.23 6.51
CA VAL A 263 20.67 -4.64 7.11
C VAL A 263 20.19 -5.46 8.32
N PRO A 264 21.04 -5.61 9.37
CA PRO A 264 20.74 -6.47 10.51
C PRO A 264 19.50 -6.05 11.30
N ALA A 265 19.18 -4.75 11.38
CA ALA A 265 17.98 -4.28 12.08
C ALA A 265 16.69 -4.70 11.34
N HIS A 266 16.66 -4.60 10.00
CA HIS A 266 15.53 -5.09 9.21
C HIS A 266 15.38 -6.61 9.31
N LEU A 267 16.45 -7.38 9.30
CA LEU A 267 16.42 -8.83 9.49
C LEU A 267 15.89 -9.19 10.89
N ALA A 268 16.36 -8.51 11.92
CA ALA A 268 15.95 -8.77 13.29
C ALA A 268 14.46 -8.49 13.53
N ILE A 269 13.94 -7.37 13.00
CA ILE A 269 12.53 -7.01 13.19
C ILE A 269 11.58 -7.97 12.44
N ILE A 270 11.96 -8.42 11.23
CA ILE A 270 11.21 -9.44 10.49
C ILE A 270 11.16 -10.73 11.32
N ALA A 271 12.33 -11.23 11.77
CA ALA A 271 12.42 -12.45 12.55
C ALA A 271 11.63 -12.38 13.87
N SER A 272 11.53 -11.22 14.50
CA SER A 272 10.77 -11.03 15.73
C SER A 272 9.25 -11.05 15.51
N LEU A 273 8.79 -10.52 14.39
CA LEU A 273 7.36 -10.51 14.05
C LEU A 273 6.88 -11.88 13.54
N THR A 274 7.70 -12.61 12.79
CA THR A 274 7.33 -13.93 12.25
C THR A 274 7.35 -15.04 13.30
N ARG A 275 8.16 -14.93 14.35
CA ARG A 275 8.17 -15.90 15.48
C ARG A 275 6.93 -15.81 16.38
N GLY A 276 6.13 -14.78 16.27
CA GLY A 276 4.93 -14.57 17.07
C GLY A 276 3.60 -14.74 16.30
N GLN A 277 3.64 -15.33 15.12
CA GLN A 277 2.45 -15.66 14.31
C GLN A 277 2.07 -17.13 14.42
#